data_e1a1c9e1fbcbde8b2fda048a74c5fef0
#
_entry.id   e1a1c9e1fbcbde8b2fda048a74c5fef0
#
_cell.length_a   1.000
_cell.length_b   1.000
_cell.length_c   1.000
_cell.angle_alpha   90.00
_cell.angle_beta   90.00
_cell.angle_gamma   90.00
#
_symmetry.space_group_name_H-M   'P 1'
#
loop_
_entity.id
_entity.type
_entity.pdbx_description
1 polymer ?
#
loop_
_entity_poly.entity_id
_entity_poly.type
_entity_poly.pdbx_seq_one_letter_code
_entity_poly.pdbx_strand_id
1 'polypeptide(L)'
;ASHTIFEGRKMVEAARKYGRIVQCPNGSRGPNGHAEALDYVRQGHLGKVVQVRHVHFAPRTSIGRVTGPQPIPATVDYDLWSGPAPVAPLLRRNLHYDWHWQWPYGNGELGNWGIHHLDGCRMFVGGGLPRHAICVGGRFGYDDDGQTPNTQIIYFGYETAPVLTELHNLPKDKSFLKNAVPDRDSWGNGAMETYLGIPVGKVIHCENGYVVSTVKSHTAFDKSGRQIKEFKSTTPDLNDNFIRAVRSRRVSDLAADILDGHLSAVLVHLGNISYCVGKTMPDHEIRQRIQGNKELGGAYERLQGHLSANGVDLDKTPATLGAMLTFDPATERFVGEFSQAANRLVSREFRPPFVVPDQV
;
A
#
# COMPACT_ATOMS: atom_id res chain seq x y z
N ALA A 1 4.25 -8.78 -3.03
CA ALA A 1 4.85 -9.96 -3.62
C ALA A 1 6.25 -9.70 -4.16
N SER A 2 6.50 -8.52 -4.72
CA SER A 2 7.78 -8.16 -5.37
C SER A 2 8.30 -6.82 -4.89
N HIS A 3 9.60 -6.57 -5.09
CA HIS A 3 10.21 -5.27 -4.79
C HIS A 3 10.02 -4.25 -5.92
N THR A 4 9.85 -4.73 -7.16
CA THR A 4 9.60 -3.91 -8.35
C THR A 4 8.49 -4.50 -9.21
N ILE A 5 7.96 -3.71 -10.17
CA ILE A 5 6.94 -4.18 -11.15
C ILE A 5 7.53 -5.32 -11.99
N PHE A 6 8.77 -5.16 -12.48
CA PHE A 6 9.45 -6.14 -13.29
C PHE A 6 9.59 -7.50 -12.59
N GLU A 7 10.09 -7.51 -11.35
CA GLU A 7 10.21 -8.74 -10.55
C GLU A 7 8.87 -9.47 -10.42
N GLY A 8 7.82 -8.73 -10.10
CA GLY A 8 6.47 -9.29 -9.95
C GLY A 8 5.96 -9.93 -11.25
N ARG A 9 6.17 -9.28 -12.40
CA ARG A 9 5.79 -9.84 -13.71
C ARG A 9 6.59 -11.12 -14.01
N LYS A 10 7.90 -11.14 -13.73
CA LYS A 10 8.73 -12.33 -13.93
C LYS A 10 8.33 -13.50 -13.03
N MET A 11 7.85 -13.24 -11.81
CA MET A 11 7.29 -14.30 -10.95
C MET A 11 6.04 -14.92 -11.57
N VAL A 12 5.15 -14.12 -12.16
CA VAL A 12 3.96 -14.63 -12.87
C VAL A 12 4.35 -15.45 -14.10
N GLU A 13 5.27 -14.94 -14.93
CA GLU A 13 5.78 -15.63 -16.11
C GLU A 13 6.39 -16.99 -15.73
N ALA A 14 7.24 -17.02 -14.69
CA ALA A 14 7.86 -18.26 -14.19
C ALA A 14 6.81 -19.27 -13.71
N ALA A 15 5.83 -18.82 -12.93
CA ALA A 15 4.76 -19.68 -12.44
C ALA A 15 3.99 -20.34 -13.60
N ARG A 16 3.68 -19.57 -14.66
CA ARG A 16 2.98 -20.07 -15.84
C ARG A 16 3.84 -21.00 -16.68
N LYS A 17 5.08 -20.60 -16.99
CA LYS A 17 6.01 -21.41 -17.80
C LYS A 17 6.27 -22.78 -17.19
N TYR A 18 6.51 -22.83 -15.88
CA TYR A 18 6.84 -24.07 -15.20
C TYR A 18 5.61 -24.80 -14.61
N GLY A 19 4.40 -24.33 -14.90
CA GLY A 19 3.15 -24.93 -14.43
C GLY A 19 3.07 -25.05 -12.91
N ARG A 20 3.56 -24.04 -12.16
CA ARG A 20 3.59 -24.08 -10.71
C ARG A 20 2.35 -23.41 -10.13
N ILE A 21 1.83 -24.01 -9.06
CA ILE A 21 0.79 -23.39 -8.23
C ILE A 21 1.49 -22.45 -7.25
N VAL A 22 1.27 -21.16 -7.42
CA VAL A 22 1.89 -20.13 -6.60
C VAL A 22 0.80 -19.23 -6.01
N GLN A 23 0.67 -19.24 -4.69
CA GLN A 23 -0.27 -18.40 -3.96
C GLN A 23 0.45 -17.19 -3.36
N CYS A 24 -0.16 -16.03 -3.51
CA CYS A 24 0.24 -14.82 -2.80
C CYS A 24 -0.85 -14.49 -1.76
N PRO A 25 -0.75 -14.98 -0.51
CA PRO A 25 -1.79 -14.81 0.48
C PRO A 25 -1.97 -13.32 0.81
N ASN A 26 -3.23 -12.88 0.79
CA ASN A 26 -3.60 -11.51 1.07
C ASN A 26 -4.82 -11.47 1.99
N GLY A 27 -4.83 -10.54 2.95
CA GLY A 27 -5.85 -10.47 3.98
C GLY A 27 -7.28 -10.33 3.45
N SER A 28 -7.46 -9.71 2.29
CA SER A 28 -8.78 -9.54 1.66
C SER A 28 -9.34 -10.82 1.00
N ARG A 29 -8.54 -11.88 0.88
CA ARG A 29 -8.93 -13.12 0.18
C ARG A 29 -9.15 -14.31 1.11
N GLY A 30 -8.98 -14.09 2.40
CA GLY A 30 -9.23 -15.08 3.43
C GLY A 30 -10.70 -15.18 3.87
N PRO A 31 -10.98 -16.02 4.87
CA PRO A 31 -12.32 -16.27 5.38
C PRO A 31 -12.80 -15.12 6.30
N ASN A 32 -13.11 -13.97 5.75
CA ASN A 32 -13.47 -12.78 6.51
C ASN A 32 -14.74 -12.04 6.05
N GLY A 33 -15.48 -12.58 5.07
CA GLY A 33 -16.69 -11.95 4.53
C GLY A 33 -16.44 -10.93 3.41
N HIS A 34 -15.20 -10.78 2.95
CA HIS A 34 -14.85 -9.83 1.88
C HIS A 34 -15.49 -10.22 0.54
N ALA A 35 -15.48 -11.52 0.20
CA ALA A 35 -16.07 -12.01 -1.05
C ALA A 35 -17.57 -11.76 -1.08
N GLU A 36 -18.25 -12.01 0.02
CA GLU A 36 -19.70 -11.81 0.17
C GLU A 36 -20.06 -10.30 0.10
N ALA A 37 -19.24 -9.44 0.67
CA ALA A 37 -19.41 -7.99 0.56
C ALA A 37 -19.16 -7.49 -0.86
N LEU A 38 -18.15 -8.04 -1.54
CA LEU A 38 -17.85 -7.73 -2.94
C LEU A 38 -19.02 -8.14 -3.86
N ASP A 39 -19.56 -9.35 -3.69
CA ASP A 39 -20.69 -9.83 -4.47
C ASP A 39 -21.95 -8.98 -4.24
N TYR A 40 -22.21 -8.58 -2.99
CA TYR A 40 -23.31 -7.70 -2.65
C TYR A 40 -23.22 -6.34 -3.36
N VAL A 41 -22.04 -5.75 -3.40
CA VAL A 41 -21.80 -4.49 -4.12
C VAL A 41 -21.92 -4.69 -5.63
N ARG A 42 -21.35 -5.76 -6.18
CA ARG A 42 -21.42 -6.08 -7.63
C ARG A 42 -22.84 -6.34 -8.13
N GLN A 43 -23.71 -6.88 -7.28
CA GLN A 43 -25.14 -7.07 -7.57
C GLN A 43 -25.93 -5.74 -7.54
N GLY A 44 -25.27 -4.61 -7.22
CA GLY A 44 -25.87 -3.28 -7.27
C GLY A 44 -26.77 -2.90 -6.11
N HIS A 45 -26.75 -3.66 -5.01
CA HIS A 45 -27.60 -3.39 -3.83
C HIS A 45 -27.39 -1.99 -3.21
N LEU A 46 -26.22 -1.38 -3.44
CA LEU A 46 -25.90 -0.02 -3.00
C LEU A 46 -25.75 0.97 -4.15
N GLY A 47 -26.15 0.59 -5.37
CA GLY A 47 -25.85 1.36 -6.58
C GLY A 47 -24.40 1.21 -7.03
N LYS A 48 -23.93 2.09 -7.91
CA LYS A 48 -22.55 2.07 -8.43
C LYS A 48 -21.56 2.47 -7.36
N VAL A 49 -20.36 1.88 -7.41
CA VAL A 49 -19.22 2.36 -6.63
C VAL A 49 -18.79 3.73 -7.13
N VAL A 50 -18.68 4.71 -6.25
CA VAL A 50 -18.28 6.07 -6.57
C VAL A 50 -16.85 6.40 -6.09
N GLN A 51 -16.38 5.72 -5.05
CA GLN A 51 -15.01 5.82 -4.56
C GLN A 51 -14.69 4.62 -3.67
N VAL A 52 -13.46 4.15 -3.70
CA VAL A 52 -12.92 3.25 -2.66
C VAL A 52 -11.83 3.98 -1.89
N ARG A 53 -11.97 4.03 -0.56
CA ARG A 53 -11.00 4.67 0.33
C ARG A 53 -10.37 3.63 1.24
N HIS A 54 -9.06 3.51 1.17
CA HIS A 54 -8.25 2.78 2.13
C HIS A 54 -7.66 3.75 3.14
N VAL A 55 -7.75 3.41 4.42
CA VAL A 55 -7.07 4.12 5.51
C VAL A 55 -6.20 3.14 6.30
N HIS A 56 -4.99 3.59 6.60
CA HIS A 56 -4.05 2.87 7.44
C HIS A 56 -3.43 3.87 8.43
N PHE A 57 -4.19 4.17 9.48
CA PHE A 57 -3.80 5.03 10.58
C PHE A 57 -3.25 4.13 11.70
N ALA A 58 -1.97 3.83 11.61
CA ALA A 58 -1.30 2.91 12.52
C ALA A 58 0.05 3.47 12.94
N PRO A 59 0.31 3.67 14.24
CA PRO A 59 1.52 4.32 14.69
C PRO A 59 2.75 3.47 14.39
N ARG A 60 3.82 4.14 13.95
CA ARG A 60 5.15 3.56 13.80
C ARG A 60 6.13 4.43 14.56
N THR A 61 7.08 3.81 15.23
CA THR A 61 8.17 4.54 15.87
C THR A 61 9.24 4.93 14.86
N SER A 62 10.00 5.95 15.21
CA SER A 62 11.28 6.25 14.55
C SER A 62 12.22 5.06 14.60
N ILE A 63 12.92 4.78 13.50
CA ILE A 63 14.02 3.78 13.49
C ILE A 63 15.32 4.32 14.10
N GLY A 64 15.32 5.62 14.47
CA GLY A 64 16.47 6.31 15.06
C GLY A 64 17.59 6.53 14.04
N ARG A 65 18.67 7.16 14.53
CA ARG A 65 19.90 7.38 13.76
C ARG A 65 21.04 6.50 14.26
N VAL A 66 21.95 6.17 13.37
CA VAL A 66 23.23 5.55 13.67
C VAL A 66 24.37 6.45 13.16
N THR A 67 25.49 6.44 13.88
CA THR A 67 26.68 7.25 13.54
C THR A 67 27.63 6.54 12.59
N GLY A 68 27.33 5.28 12.22
CA GLY A 68 28.17 4.47 11.33
C GLY A 68 27.61 3.07 11.16
N PRO A 69 28.32 2.19 10.44
CA PRO A 69 27.92 0.83 10.20
C PRO A 69 27.71 0.04 11.49
N GLN A 70 26.60 -0.66 11.57
CA GLN A 70 26.28 -1.54 12.70
C GLN A 70 26.80 -2.96 12.42
N PRO A 71 27.12 -3.74 13.47
CA PRO A 71 27.59 -5.11 13.28
C PRO A 71 26.47 -6.01 12.71
N ILE A 72 26.84 -6.84 11.75
CA ILE A 72 25.95 -7.88 11.25
C ILE A 72 25.95 -9.03 12.25
N PRO A 73 24.78 -9.53 12.69
CA PRO A 73 24.72 -10.70 13.57
C PRO A 73 25.44 -11.89 12.95
N ALA A 74 26.27 -12.59 13.71
CA ALA A 74 27.07 -13.73 13.23
C ALA A 74 26.21 -14.89 12.67
N THR A 75 24.93 -14.93 13.03
CA THR A 75 23.96 -15.94 12.54
C THR A 75 23.32 -15.59 11.21
N VAL A 76 23.64 -14.42 10.62
CA VAL A 76 23.05 -13.93 9.38
C VAL A 76 24.10 -13.92 8.28
N ASP A 77 23.86 -14.69 7.23
CA ASP A 77 24.57 -14.52 5.97
C ASP A 77 24.05 -13.25 5.28
N TYR A 78 24.81 -12.17 5.41
CA TYR A 78 24.36 -10.86 4.95
C TYR A 78 24.39 -10.73 3.42
N ASP A 79 25.23 -11.50 2.75
CA ASP A 79 25.23 -11.58 1.29
C ASP A 79 23.92 -12.20 0.77
N LEU A 80 23.56 -13.33 1.33
CA LEU A 80 22.30 -14.02 1.01
C LEU A 80 21.08 -13.21 1.43
N TRP A 81 21.14 -12.54 2.62
CA TRP A 81 20.07 -11.66 3.10
C TRP A 81 19.83 -10.48 2.15
N SER A 82 20.90 -9.87 1.64
CA SER A 82 20.82 -8.74 0.70
C SER A 82 20.24 -9.18 -0.65
N GLY A 83 20.51 -10.42 -1.06
CA GLY A 83 19.99 -10.98 -2.30
C GLY A 83 20.28 -10.09 -3.52
N PRO A 84 19.26 -9.72 -4.31
CA PRO A 84 19.44 -8.87 -5.49
C PRO A 84 19.73 -7.39 -5.17
N ALA A 85 19.57 -6.95 -3.92
CA ALA A 85 19.91 -5.60 -3.50
C ALA A 85 21.43 -5.41 -3.36
N PRO A 86 21.96 -4.18 -3.46
CA PRO A 86 23.36 -3.92 -3.17
C PRO A 86 23.74 -4.36 -1.74
N VAL A 87 24.91 -4.98 -1.60
CA VAL A 87 25.49 -5.24 -0.27
C VAL A 87 26.09 -3.94 0.23
N ALA A 88 25.34 -3.24 1.06
CA ALA A 88 25.75 -1.98 1.67
C ALA A 88 25.99 -2.16 3.17
N PRO A 89 26.82 -1.31 3.82
CA PRO A 89 26.95 -1.31 5.26
C PRO A 89 25.59 -1.18 5.93
N LEU A 90 25.40 -1.86 7.06
CA LEU A 90 24.15 -1.78 7.83
C LEU A 90 24.07 -0.41 8.54
N LEU A 91 23.38 0.53 7.92
CA LEU A 91 23.19 1.90 8.41
C LEU A 91 21.79 2.07 9.03
N ARG A 92 21.42 1.16 9.94
CA ARG A 92 20.21 1.22 10.75
C ARG A 92 20.39 0.39 12.02
N ARG A 93 19.65 0.70 13.08
CA ARG A 93 19.80 0.03 14.38
C ARG A 93 19.47 -1.45 14.32
N ASN A 94 18.34 -1.80 13.69
CA ASN A 94 17.87 -3.17 13.64
C ASN A 94 18.00 -3.71 12.21
N LEU A 95 18.73 -4.81 12.05
CA LEU A 95 18.78 -5.51 10.77
C LEU A 95 17.38 -5.97 10.36
N HIS A 96 16.66 -6.60 11.29
CA HIS A 96 15.29 -7.04 11.10
C HIS A 96 14.33 -5.85 11.22
N TYR A 97 13.24 -5.88 10.48
CA TYR A 97 12.15 -4.94 10.45
C TYR A 97 12.46 -3.55 9.89
N ASP A 98 13.52 -2.84 10.32
CA ASP A 98 13.81 -1.46 9.89
C ASP A 98 14.15 -1.34 8.39
N TRP A 99 14.43 -2.45 7.72
CA TRP A 99 14.63 -2.52 6.28
C TRP A 99 13.38 -2.07 5.48
N HIS A 100 12.19 -2.15 6.05
CA HIS A 100 10.96 -1.71 5.42
C HIS A 100 11.02 -0.25 4.96
N TRP A 101 11.73 0.59 5.70
CA TRP A 101 11.82 2.03 5.44
C TRP A 101 13.10 2.44 4.72
N GLN A 102 13.78 1.52 4.06
CA GLN A 102 14.95 1.77 3.23
C GLN A 102 14.72 1.28 1.80
N TRP A 103 14.78 2.17 0.82
CA TRP A 103 14.44 1.87 -0.57
C TRP A 103 15.14 0.67 -1.20
N PRO A 104 16.41 0.36 -0.92
CA PRO A 104 17.06 -0.82 -1.50
C PRO A 104 16.41 -2.15 -1.09
N TYR A 105 15.71 -2.19 0.04
CA TYR A 105 15.21 -3.42 0.66
C TYR A 105 13.69 -3.45 0.81
N GLY A 106 13.04 -2.30 1.01
CA GLY A 106 11.62 -2.21 1.32
C GLY A 106 10.87 -1.16 0.51
N ASN A 107 9.55 -1.24 0.56
CA ASN A 107 8.62 -0.34 -0.12
C ASN A 107 7.81 0.52 0.88
N GLY A 108 8.36 0.77 2.07
CA GLY A 108 7.70 1.55 3.11
C GLY A 108 6.43 0.91 3.67
N GLU A 109 5.66 1.69 4.40
CA GLU A 109 4.40 1.21 4.98
C GLU A 109 3.36 0.85 3.92
N LEU A 110 3.42 1.50 2.75
CA LEU A 110 2.57 1.16 1.61
C LEU A 110 2.80 -0.30 1.16
N GLY A 111 4.06 -0.76 1.12
CA GLY A 111 4.41 -2.13 0.79
C GLY A 111 4.23 -3.10 1.95
N ASN A 112 4.37 -2.62 3.20
CA ASN A 112 4.23 -3.44 4.39
C ASN A 112 2.75 -3.79 4.67
N TRP A 113 1.92 -2.79 4.95
CA TRP A 113 0.50 -2.98 5.28
C TRP A 113 -0.46 -2.54 4.18
N GLY A 114 -0.12 -1.49 3.44
CA GLY A 114 -0.99 -0.97 2.38
C GLY A 114 -1.39 -2.03 1.37
N ILE A 115 -0.48 -2.92 1.00
CA ILE A 115 -0.70 -4.01 0.02
C ILE A 115 -1.89 -4.90 0.41
N HIS A 116 -2.09 -5.20 1.70
CA HIS A 116 -3.16 -6.08 2.17
C HIS A 116 -4.55 -5.49 1.94
N HIS A 117 -4.67 -4.17 1.97
CA HIS A 117 -5.94 -3.47 1.73
C HIS A 117 -6.13 -3.08 0.27
N LEU A 118 -5.03 -2.70 -0.42
CA LEU A 118 -5.06 -2.33 -1.84
C LEU A 118 -5.55 -3.46 -2.74
N ASP A 119 -5.21 -4.71 -2.42
CA ASP A 119 -5.77 -5.88 -3.12
C ASP A 119 -7.30 -5.89 -3.06
N GLY A 120 -7.86 -5.73 -1.86
CA GLY A 120 -9.30 -5.66 -1.69
C GLY A 120 -9.92 -4.42 -2.35
N CYS A 121 -9.26 -3.24 -2.30
CA CYS A 121 -9.73 -2.04 -2.98
C CYS A 121 -9.82 -2.27 -4.50
N ARG A 122 -8.77 -2.86 -5.08
CA ARG A 122 -8.70 -3.20 -6.50
C ARG A 122 -9.88 -4.07 -6.94
N MET A 123 -10.28 -5.02 -6.12
CA MET A 123 -11.41 -5.92 -6.42
C MET A 123 -12.74 -5.18 -6.57
N PHE A 124 -12.99 -4.13 -5.79
CA PHE A 124 -14.22 -3.32 -5.87
C PHE A 124 -14.28 -2.39 -7.09
N VAL A 125 -13.14 -2.11 -7.71
CA VAL A 125 -13.06 -1.25 -8.91
C VAL A 125 -12.78 -2.03 -10.20
N GLY A 126 -13.08 -3.33 -10.21
CA GLY A 126 -12.99 -4.17 -11.42
C GLY A 126 -11.74 -5.06 -11.51
N GLY A 127 -10.84 -5.01 -10.54
CA GLY A 127 -9.71 -5.95 -10.42
C GLY A 127 -8.51 -5.68 -11.33
N GLY A 128 -8.57 -4.68 -12.22
CA GLY A 128 -7.48 -4.28 -13.11
C GLY A 128 -6.47 -3.33 -12.46
N LEU A 129 -5.70 -2.63 -13.29
CA LEU A 129 -4.75 -1.60 -12.88
C LEU A 129 -5.26 -0.20 -13.23
N PRO A 130 -4.90 0.85 -12.45
CA PRO A 130 -5.29 2.23 -12.73
C PRO A 130 -4.49 2.80 -13.91
N ARG A 131 -5.06 3.81 -14.59
CA ARG A 131 -4.35 4.56 -15.63
C ARG A 131 -3.52 5.71 -15.08
N HIS A 132 -3.86 6.20 -13.89
CA HIS A 132 -3.17 7.33 -13.28
C HIS A 132 -2.87 7.06 -11.82
N ALA A 133 -1.75 7.58 -11.35
CA ALA A 133 -1.41 7.60 -9.94
C ALA A 133 -0.67 8.87 -9.56
N ILE A 134 -0.98 9.42 -8.40
CA ILE A 134 -0.24 10.52 -7.79
C ILE A 134 -0.17 10.32 -6.28
N CYS A 135 1.01 10.60 -5.70
CA CYS A 135 1.27 10.54 -4.28
C CYS A 135 1.56 11.93 -3.71
N VAL A 136 1.11 12.21 -2.50
CA VAL A 136 1.56 13.37 -1.72
C VAL A 136 1.95 12.87 -0.33
N GLY A 137 3.12 13.27 0.18
CA GLY A 137 3.52 12.87 1.51
C GLY A 137 4.98 13.14 1.84
N GLY A 138 5.46 12.49 2.87
CA GLY A 138 6.84 12.63 3.32
C GLY A 138 7.14 11.80 4.56
N ARG A 139 8.35 11.99 5.08
CA ARG A 139 8.75 11.46 6.38
C ARG A 139 8.78 12.58 7.39
N PHE A 140 7.80 12.60 8.27
CA PHE A 140 7.55 13.71 9.19
C PHE A 140 7.64 13.27 10.65
N GLY A 141 7.94 14.24 11.53
CA GLY A 141 7.93 14.04 12.98
C GLY A 141 9.08 13.20 13.53
N TYR A 142 9.93 12.64 12.67
CA TYR A 142 11.08 11.84 13.03
C TYR A 142 12.38 12.48 12.52
N ASP A 143 13.41 12.40 13.35
CA ASP A 143 14.80 12.62 12.95
C ASP A 143 15.52 11.27 12.96
N ASP A 144 15.44 10.53 11.86
CA ASP A 144 15.93 9.18 11.74
C ASP A 144 16.49 8.85 10.35
N ASP A 145 17.02 7.63 10.19
CA ASP A 145 17.64 7.18 8.94
C ASP A 145 16.62 6.52 7.97
N GLY A 146 15.33 6.64 8.24
CA GLY A 146 14.28 6.17 7.34
C GLY A 146 14.19 6.99 6.05
N GLN A 147 14.01 6.32 4.93
CA GLN A 147 14.00 6.92 3.59
C GLN A 147 12.59 6.99 2.99
N THR A 148 11.72 6.05 3.36
CA THR A 148 10.35 5.99 2.82
C THR A 148 9.41 6.90 3.58
N PRO A 149 8.32 7.39 2.96
CA PRO A 149 7.30 8.15 3.66
C PRO A 149 6.71 7.38 4.84
N ASN A 150 6.43 8.10 5.93
CA ASN A 150 5.63 7.60 7.05
C ASN A 150 4.22 8.17 7.06
N THR A 151 3.97 9.21 6.26
CA THR A 151 2.67 9.86 6.12
C THR A 151 2.49 10.21 4.66
N GLN A 152 1.47 9.64 4.01
CA GLN A 152 1.25 9.82 2.58
C GLN A 152 -0.19 9.55 2.18
N ILE A 153 -0.62 10.21 1.13
CA ILE A 153 -1.87 9.96 0.42
C ILE A 153 -1.56 9.60 -1.02
N ILE A 154 -2.29 8.62 -1.58
CA ILE A 154 -2.15 8.20 -2.96
C ILE A 154 -3.53 8.14 -3.61
N TYR A 155 -3.66 8.80 -4.75
CA TYR A 155 -4.82 8.70 -5.62
C TYR A 155 -4.50 7.78 -6.80
N PHE A 156 -5.38 6.82 -7.05
CA PHE A 156 -5.34 5.92 -8.20
C PHE A 156 -6.56 6.17 -9.07
N GLY A 157 -6.35 6.63 -10.29
CA GLY A 157 -7.38 6.91 -11.28
C GLY A 157 -7.77 5.66 -12.07
N TYR A 158 -8.81 4.98 -11.62
CA TYR A 158 -9.45 3.90 -12.35
C TYR A 158 -10.60 4.45 -13.22
N GLU A 159 -10.96 3.73 -14.27
CA GLU A 159 -12.09 4.12 -15.13
C GLU A 159 -13.45 4.00 -14.42
N THR A 160 -13.58 3.06 -13.50
CA THR A 160 -14.83 2.78 -12.78
C THR A 160 -15.06 3.76 -11.63
N ALA A 161 -14.10 3.86 -10.74
CA ALA A 161 -14.14 4.76 -9.58
C ALA A 161 -12.73 4.91 -9.00
N PRO A 162 -12.34 6.10 -8.50
CA PRO A 162 -11.02 6.30 -7.92
C PRO A 162 -10.82 5.46 -6.65
N VAL A 163 -9.57 5.04 -6.45
CA VAL A 163 -9.11 4.49 -5.17
C VAL A 163 -8.21 5.54 -4.51
N LEU A 164 -8.52 5.89 -3.28
CA LEU A 164 -7.72 6.79 -2.46
C LEU A 164 -7.14 6.03 -1.28
N THR A 165 -5.84 6.16 -1.04
CA THR A 165 -5.13 5.55 0.08
C THR A 165 -4.54 6.62 0.97
N GLU A 166 -4.77 6.54 2.27
CA GLU A 166 -4.23 7.44 3.29
C GLU A 166 -3.47 6.61 4.33
N LEU A 167 -2.17 6.87 4.47
CA LEU A 167 -1.32 6.22 5.46
C LEU A 167 -0.76 7.26 6.41
N HIS A 168 -1.05 7.11 7.71
CA HIS A 168 -0.57 7.97 8.78
C HIS A 168 0.10 7.10 9.86
N ASN A 169 1.40 7.27 10.03
CA ASN A 169 2.16 6.53 11.05
C ASN A 169 2.49 7.36 12.29
N LEU A 170 2.22 8.68 12.28
CA LEU A 170 2.20 9.47 13.50
C LEU A 170 0.86 9.26 14.23
N PRO A 171 0.81 9.40 15.57
CA PRO A 171 -0.46 9.37 16.29
C PRO A 171 -1.35 10.55 15.90
N LYS A 172 -2.61 10.55 16.36
CA LYS A 172 -3.57 11.62 16.05
C LYS A 172 -3.13 13.01 16.50
N ASP A 173 -2.28 13.08 17.55
CA ASP A 173 -1.65 14.31 18.00
C ASP A 173 -0.36 14.02 18.80
N LYS A 174 0.43 15.08 19.03
CA LYS A 174 1.73 14.99 19.69
C LYS A 174 1.69 14.52 21.15
N SER A 175 0.54 14.53 21.82
CA SER A 175 0.44 14.07 23.22
C SER A 175 0.72 12.58 23.36
N PHE A 176 0.52 11.81 22.30
CA PHE A 176 0.77 10.39 22.23
C PHE A 176 2.22 10.04 21.83
N LEU A 177 3.04 11.01 21.42
CA LEU A 177 4.44 10.78 21.03
C LEU A 177 5.37 10.46 22.21
N LYS A 178 5.03 10.90 23.41
CA LYS A 178 5.87 10.72 24.63
C LYS A 178 5.88 9.28 25.15
N ASN A 179 4.87 8.49 24.84
CA ASN A 179 4.74 7.08 25.23
C ASN A 179 4.89 6.14 24.02
N ALA A 180 5.53 6.63 22.99
CA ALA A 180 5.56 6.01 21.67
C ALA A 180 6.55 4.85 21.55
N VAL A 181 6.37 3.82 22.35
CA VAL A 181 6.53 2.45 21.82
C VAL A 181 5.12 1.98 21.53
N PRO A 182 4.66 1.97 20.26
CA PRO A 182 3.36 1.39 19.96
C PRO A 182 3.45 -0.11 20.19
N ASP A 183 3.03 -0.54 21.33
CA ASP A 183 2.60 -1.90 21.52
C ASP A 183 1.48 -2.19 20.51
N ARG A 184 1.47 -3.38 19.92
CA ARG A 184 0.36 -3.84 19.04
C ARG A 184 -1.00 -3.68 19.72
N ASP A 185 -1.04 -3.75 21.04
CA ASP A 185 -2.22 -3.56 21.88
C ASP A 185 -2.64 -2.10 21.99
N SER A 186 -1.77 -1.12 21.66
CA SER A 186 -2.11 0.31 21.67
C SER A 186 -2.98 0.76 20.50
N TRP A 187 -3.20 -0.07 19.48
CA TRP A 187 -4.05 0.25 18.34
C TRP A 187 -5.52 0.49 18.72
N GLY A 188 -5.96 0.02 19.90
CA GLY A 188 -7.28 0.24 20.45
C GLY A 188 -7.42 1.45 21.39
N ASN A 189 -6.35 2.15 21.74
CA ASN A 189 -6.33 3.15 22.81
C ASN A 189 -6.73 4.57 22.38
N GLY A 190 -7.35 4.76 21.21
CA GLY A 190 -7.73 6.09 20.72
C GLY A 190 -6.54 6.97 20.35
N ALA A 191 -5.33 6.41 20.20
CA ALA A 191 -4.12 7.12 19.82
C ALA A 191 -4.07 7.47 18.33
N MET A 192 -4.91 6.83 17.51
CA MET A 192 -5.02 7.10 16.08
C MET A 192 -6.34 7.75 15.74
N GLU A 193 -6.32 8.54 14.69
CA GLU A 193 -7.54 9.03 14.06
C GLU A 193 -8.32 7.90 13.38
N THR A 194 -9.55 8.18 13.02
CA THR A 194 -10.43 7.21 12.36
C THR A 194 -11.14 7.85 11.17
N TYR A 195 -11.45 7.01 10.19
CA TYR A 195 -12.36 7.36 9.10
C TYR A 195 -13.60 6.47 9.17
N LEU A 196 -14.79 7.05 9.32
CA LEU A 196 -16.03 6.31 9.58
C LEU A 196 -15.89 5.22 10.66
N GLY A 197 -15.20 5.58 11.75
CA GLY A 197 -15.02 4.71 12.92
C GLY A 197 -13.89 3.68 12.83
N ILE A 198 -13.17 3.60 11.72
CA ILE A 198 -12.06 2.64 11.57
C ILE A 198 -10.72 3.34 11.44
N PRO A 199 -9.67 2.91 12.19
CA PRO A 199 -8.31 3.40 11.98
C PRO A 199 -7.60 2.64 10.83
N VAL A 200 -7.95 1.38 10.59
CA VAL A 200 -7.35 0.54 9.54
C VAL A 200 -8.44 -0.23 8.81
N GLY A 201 -8.46 -0.09 7.49
CA GLY A 201 -9.44 -0.77 6.65
C GLY A 201 -9.73 -0.03 5.36
N LYS A 202 -10.87 -0.31 4.79
CA LYS A 202 -11.35 0.35 3.57
C LYS A 202 -12.84 0.66 3.67
N VAL A 203 -13.24 1.74 3.02
CA VAL A 203 -14.63 2.13 2.86
C VAL A 203 -14.94 2.19 1.38
N ILE A 204 -15.94 1.46 0.96
CA ILE A 204 -16.43 1.42 -0.40
C ILE A 204 -17.67 2.33 -0.44
N HIS A 205 -17.51 3.54 -0.97
CA HIS A 205 -18.60 4.48 -1.15
C HIS A 205 -19.37 4.14 -2.42
N CYS A 206 -20.67 4.01 -2.30
CA CYS A 206 -21.61 3.73 -3.38
C CYS A 206 -22.67 4.84 -3.47
N GLU A 207 -23.45 4.87 -4.57
CA GLU A 207 -24.50 5.86 -4.79
C GLU A 207 -25.55 5.89 -3.66
N ASN A 208 -25.89 4.73 -3.07
CA ASN A 208 -26.99 4.58 -2.11
C ASN A 208 -26.55 4.13 -0.70
N GLY A 209 -25.25 4.17 -0.41
CA GLY A 209 -24.72 3.78 0.89
C GLY A 209 -23.23 3.47 0.80
N TYR A 210 -22.72 2.71 1.76
CA TYR A 210 -21.30 2.36 1.78
C TYR A 210 -21.06 1.02 2.51
N VAL A 211 -19.91 0.41 2.26
CA VAL A 211 -19.42 -0.75 3.01
C VAL A 211 -18.18 -0.35 3.78
N VAL A 212 -18.18 -0.59 5.08
CA VAL A 212 -16.97 -0.53 5.93
C VAL A 212 -16.38 -1.93 6.00
N SER A 213 -15.10 -2.04 5.67
CA SER A 213 -14.39 -3.31 5.54
C SER A 213 -13.08 -3.26 6.30
N THR A 214 -12.97 -4.04 7.35
CA THR A 214 -11.77 -4.23 8.17
C THR A 214 -11.19 -5.63 7.96
N VAL A 215 -10.13 -5.99 8.67
CA VAL A 215 -9.62 -7.38 8.67
C VAL A 215 -10.55 -8.36 9.37
N LYS A 216 -11.50 -7.88 10.18
CA LYS A 216 -12.37 -8.72 11.04
C LYS A 216 -13.83 -8.72 10.59
N SER A 217 -14.30 -7.65 9.96
CA SER A 217 -15.72 -7.45 9.67
C SER A 217 -15.93 -6.66 8.39
N HIS A 218 -17.04 -6.95 7.73
CA HIS A 218 -17.51 -6.22 6.56
C HIS A 218 -18.98 -5.91 6.78
N THR A 219 -19.34 -4.63 6.74
CA THR A 219 -20.68 -4.17 7.08
C THR A 219 -21.17 -3.13 6.09
N ALA A 220 -22.37 -3.32 5.55
CA ALA A 220 -23.05 -2.37 4.66
C ALA A 220 -23.94 -1.42 5.45
N PHE A 221 -23.94 -0.17 5.05
CA PHE A 221 -24.73 0.92 5.60
C PHE A 221 -25.49 1.65 4.50
N ASP A 222 -26.66 2.20 4.82
CA ASP A 222 -27.36 3.14 3.94
C ASP A 222 -26.76 4.57 4.02
N LYS A 223 -27.29 5.50 3.23
CA LYS A 223 -26.86 6.92 3.25
C LYS A 223 -27.01 7.62 4.60
N SER A 224 -27.94 7.15 5.44
CA SER A 224 -28.14 7.72 6.78
C SER A 224 -27.17 7.18 7.83
N GLY A 225 -26.34 6.19 7.46
CA GLY A 225 -25.42 5.50 8.37
C GLY A 225 -26.08 4.36 9.15
N ARG A 226 -27.31 3.97 8.81
CA ARG A 226 -27.97 2.81 9.42
C ARG A 226 -27.40 1.53 8.83
N GLN A 227 -27.02 0.59 9.68
CA GLN A 227 -26.53 -0.72 9.27
C GLN A 227 -27.63 -1.50 8.51
N ILE A 228 -27.27 -2.01 7.32
CA ILE A 228 -28.12 -2.83 6.46
C ILE A 228 -27.79 -4.31 6.65
N LYS A 229 -26.48 -4.66 6.58
CA LYS A 229 -26.04 -6.06 6.56
C LYS A 229 -24.60 -6.20 7.06
N GLU A 230 -24.36 -7.24 7.84
CA GLU A 230 -23.02 -7.71 8.18
C GLU A 230 -22.72 -8.99 7.38
N PHE A 231 -21.52 -9.08 6.81
CA PHE A 231 -21.11 -10.20 5.97
C PHE A 231 -20.22 -11.15 6.78
N LYS A 232 -20.65 -12.41 6.83
CA LYS A 232 -19.89 -13.51 7.43
C LYS A 232 -19.25 -14.33 6.33
N SER A 233 -18.06 -14.83 6.60
CA SER A 233 -17.34 -15.61 5.62
C SER A 233 -17.95 -16.97 5.36
N THR A 234 -18.07 -17.31 4.09
CA THR A 234 -18.24 -18.67 3.57
C THR A 234 -17.00 -19.18 2.85
N THR A 235 -15.95 -18.33 2.74
CA THR A 235 -14.70 -18.64 2.03
C THR A 235 -13.85 -19.58 2.87
N PRO A 236 -13.29 -20.65 2.27
CA PRO A 236 -12.36 -21.55 2.95
C PRO A 236 -11.07 -20.86 3.40
N ASP A 237 -10.40 -21.44 4.39
CA ASP A 237 -9.06 -21.03 4.79
C ASP A 237 -8.06 -21.03 3.60
N LEU A 238 -7.15 -20.05 3.57
CA LEU A 238 -6.20 -19.89 2.46
C LEU A 238 -5.21 -21.05 2.37
N ASN A 239 -4.84 -21.68 3.49
CA ASN A 239 -3.91 -22.81 3.47
C ASN A 239 -4.61 -24.03 2.90
N ASP A 240 -5.85 -24.30 3.30
CA ASP A 240 -6.68 -25.38 2.73
C ASP A 240 -6.94 -25.15 1.24
N ASN A 241 -7.20 -23.90 0.87
CA ASN A 241 -7.37 -23.52 -0.53
C ASN A 241 -6.09 -23.82 -1.34
N PHE A 242 -4.92 -23.44 -0.83
CA PHE A 242 -3.63 -23.71 -1.47
C PHE A 242 -3.39 -25.20 -1.64
N ILE A 243 -3.57 -26.00 -0.58
CA ILE A 243 -3.37 -27.45 -0.64
C ILE A 243 -4.30 -28.10 -1.68
N ARG A 244 -5.56 -27.66 -1.74
CA ARG A 244 -6.51 -28.15 -2.77
C ARG A 244 -6.07 -27.79 -4.18
N ALA A 245 -5.63 -26.54 -4.41
CA ALA A 245 -5.12 -26.10 -5.70
C ALA A 245 -3.85 -26.87 -6.12
N VAL A 246 -2.94 -27.15 -5.18
CA VAL A 246 -1.76 -27.99 -5.43
C VAL A 246 -2.15 -29.42 -5.86
N ARG A 247 -3.17 -30.00 -5.23
CA ARG A 247 -3.67 -31.35 -5.57
C ARG A 247 -4.40 -31.38 -6.91
N SER A 248 -5.25 -30.39 -7.19
CA SER A 248 -6.00 -30.29 -8.45
C SER A 248 -5.15 -29.84 -9.63
N ARG A 249 -4.00 -29.21 -9.38
CA ARG A 249 -3.11 -28.59 -10.38
C ARG A 249 -3.77 -27.47 -11.18
N ARG A 250 -4.89 -26.93 -10.72
CA ARG A 250 -5.63 -25.85 -11.39
C ARG A 250 -5.36 -24.51 -10.72
N VAL A 251 -4.78 -23.58 -11.47
CA VAL A 251 -4.54 -22.19 -11.01
C VAL A 251 -5.86 -21.50 -10.66
N SER A 252 -6.95 -21.82 -11.38
CA SER A 252 -8.30 -21.25 -11.12
C SER A 252 -8.88 -21.61 -9.75
N ASP A 253 -8.32 -22.60 -9.07
CA ASP A 253 -8.78 -22.98 -7.73
C ASP A 253 -8.13 -22.11 -6.63
N LEU A 254 -7.11 -21.30 -6.97
CA LEU A 254 -6.48 -20.39 -6.02
C LEU A 254 -7.35 -19.17 -5.74
N ALA A 255 -7.57 -18.87 -4.47
CA ALA A 255 -8.20 -17.63 -4.03
C ALA A 255 -7.30 -16.41 -4.22
N ALA A 256 -5.98 -16.61 -4.23
CA ALA A 256 -4.96 -15.55 -4.32
C ALA A 256 -3.80 -16.00 -5.21
N ASP A 257 -4.01 -16.05 -6.52
CA ASP A 257 -2.96 -16.39 -7.49
C ASP A 257 -1.82 -15.35 -7.49
N ILE A 258 -0.64 -15.77 -7.93
CA ILE A 258 0.52 -14.88 -8.06
C ILE A 258 0.25 -13.66 -8.96
N LEU A 259 -0.59 -13.79 -9.99
CA LEU A 259 -1.01 -12.67 -10.82
C LEU A 259 -1.76 -11.61 -10.00
N ASP A 260 -2.68 -12.03 -9.14
CA ASP A 260 -3.38 -11.10 -8.23
C ASP A 260 -2.40 -10.41 -7.27
N GLY A 261 -1.45 -11.18 -6.73
CA GLY A 261 -0.39 -10.63 -5.89
C GLY A 261 0.47 -9.60 -6.62
N HIS A 262 0.81 -9.87 -7.89
CA HIS A 262 1.55 -8.94 -8.74
C HIS A 262 0.73 -7.67 -9.01
N LEU A 263 -0.50 -7.80 -9.50
CA LEU A 263 -1.36 -6.64 -9.81
C LEU A 263 -1.58 -5.74 -8.58
N SER A 264 -1.70 -6.33 -7.39
CA SER A 264 -1.84 -5.55 -6.16
C SER A 264 -0.52 -4.90 -5.73
N ALA A 265 0.63 -5.55 -5.97
CA ALA A 265 1.95 -4.96 -5.74
C ALA A 265 2.22 -3.79 -6.69
N VAL A 266 1.69 -3.82 -7.93
CA VAL A 266 1.81 -2.70 -8.87
C VAL A 266 1.24 -1.42 -8.28
N LEU A 267 0.12 -1.45 -7.53
CA LEU A 267 -0.42 -0.24 -6.88
C LEU A 267 0.57 0.35 -5.88
N VAL A 268 1.25 -0.49 -5.10
CA VAL A 268 2.32 -0.04 -4.19
C VAL A 268 3.42 0.66 -4.98
N HIS A 269 3.87 0.04 -6.06
CA HIS A 269 4.94 0.60 -6.89
C HIS A 269 4.52 1.89 -7.58
N LEU A 270 3.28 2.01 -8.08
CA LEU A 270 2.77 3.24 -8.67
C LEU A 270 2.81 4.41 -7.67
N GLY A 271 2.36 4.18 -6.43
CA GLY A 271 2.43 5.19 -5.36
C GLY A 271 3.85 5.61 -5.02
N ASN A 272 4.74 4.63 -4.84
CA ASN A 272 6.14 4.88 -4.50
C ASN A 272 6.91 5.54 -5.66
N ILE A 273 6.70 5.11 -6.90
CA ILE A 273 7.35 5.71 -8.08
C ILE A 273 6.87 7.15 -8.26
N SER A 274 5.56 7.42 -8.10
CA SER A 274 5.05 8.79 -8.11
C SER A 274 5.78 9.66 -7.10
N TYR A 275 5.93 9.19 -5.86
CA TYR A 275 6.66 9.89 -4.81
C TYR A 275 8.13 10.14 -5.20
N CYS A 276 8.84 9.10 -5.66
CA CYS A 276 10.27 9.17 -5.99
C CYS A 276 10.58 10.09 -7.18
N VAL A 277 9.66 10.19 -8.15
CA VAL A 277 9.78 11.10 -9.32
C VAL A 277 9.29 12.50 -8.99
N GLY A 278 8.60 12.68 -7.86
CA GLY A 278 8.05 13.94 -7.41
C GLY A 278 9.07 14.95 -6.95
N LYS A 279 8.57 16.09 -6.48
CA LYS A 279 9.38 17.20 -5.96
C LYS A 279 8.78 17.69 -4.63
N THR A 280 9.67 17.97 -3.69
CA THR A 280 9.32 18.72 -2.48
C THR A 280 8.97 20.16 -2.86
N MET A 281 7.85 20.66 -2.32
CA MET A 281 7.41 22.02 -2.63
C MET A 281 6.58 22.62 -1.50
N PRO A 282 6.41 23.96 -1.46
CA PRO A 282 5.59 24.64 -0.47
C PRO A 282 4.13 24.19 -0.49
N ASP A 283 3.47 24.25 0.66
CA ASP A 283 2.08 23.82 0.84
C ASP A 283 1.11 24.47 -0.15
N HIS A 284 1.22 25.79 -0.35
CA HIS A 284 0.33 26.52 -1.26
C HIS A 284 0.47 26.06 -2.74
N GLU A 285 1.68 25.68 -3.17
CA GLU A 285 1.88 25.14 -4.51
C GLU A 285 1.26 23.75 -4.66
N ILE A 286 1.36 22.89 -3.63
CA ILE A 286 0.71 21.58 -3.64
C ILE A 286 -0.78 21.75 -3.81
N ARG A 287 -1.42 22.63 -2.97
CA ARG A 287 -2.87 22.91 -3.04
C ARG A 287 -3.28 23.38 -4.44
N GLN A 288 -2.52 24.30 -5.02
CA GLN A 288 -2.80 24.81 -6.36
C GLN A 288 -2.76 23.71 -7.43
N ARG A 289 -1.79 22.81 -7.33
CA ARG A 289 -1.61 21.73 -8.33
C ARG A 289 -2.65 20.63 -8.23
N ILE A 290 -3.17 20.37 -7.05
CA ILE A 290 -4.18 19.31 -6.83
C ILE A 290 -5.62 19.83 -6.80
N GLN A 291 -5.87 21.14 -6.91
CA GLN A 291 -7.20 21.76 -6.77
C GLN A 291 -8.26 21.18 -7.73
N GLY A 292 -7.84 20.63 -8.90
CA GLY A 292 -8.74 19.99 -9.86
C GLY A 292 -9.20 18.58 -9.45
N ASN A 293 -8.62 18.00 -8.39
CA ASN A 293 -8.97 16.69 -7.88
C ASN A 293 -9.55 16.80 -6.47
N LYS A 294 -10.89 16.81 -6.37
CA LYS A 294 -11.61 17.01 -5.12
C LYS A 294 -11.29 15.96 -4.07
N GLU A 295 -11.15 14.71 -4.47
CA GLU A 295 -10.87 13.58 -3.57
C GLU A 295 -9.48 13.71 -2.96
N LEU A 296 -8.48 14.01 -3.80
CA LEU A 296 -7.11 14.23 -3.37
C LEU A 296 -6.99 15.49 -2.50
N GLY A 297 -7.68 16.57 -2.88
CA GLY A 297 -7.73 17.83 -2.10
C GLY A 297 -8.25 17.61 -0.70
N GLY A 298 -9.40 16.94 -0.56
CA GLY A 298 -9.97 16.64 0.76
C GLY A 298 -9.11 15.68 1.59
N ALA A 299 -8.37 14.76 0.97
CA ALA A 299 -7.41 13.93 1.68
C ALA A 299 -6.18 14.73 2.13
N TYR A 300 -5.74 15.67 1.31
CA TYR A 300 -4.62 16.54 1.63
C TYR A 300 -4.93 17.46 2.81
N GLU A 301 -6.14 18.00 2.89
CA GLU A 301 -6.60 18.78 4.05
C GLU A 301 -6.54 17.95 5.35
N ARG A 302 -6.94 16.69 5.31
CA ARG A 302 -6.83 15.80 6.48
C ARG A 302 -5.37 15.53 6.85
N LEU A 303 -4.52 15.26 5.86
CA LEU A 303 -3.08 15.08 6.07
C LEU A 303 -2.46 16.32 6.73
N GLN A 304 -2.81 17.51 6.29
CA GLN A 304 -2.35 18.77 6.89
C GLN A 304 -2.81 18.91 8.35
N GLY A 305 -4.08 18.61 8.62
CA GLY A 305 -4.61 18.61 9.99
C GLY A 305 -3.87 17.63 10.89
N HIS A 306 -3.63 16.42 10.41
CA HIS A 306 -2.86 15.38 11.09
C HIS A 306 -1.42 15.82 11.39
N LEU A 307 -0.73 16.37 10.41
CA LEU A 307 0.65 16.85 10.56
C LEU A 307 0.73 18.05 11.54
N SER A 308 -0.18 19.00 11.41
CA SER A 308 -0.28 20.15 12.31
C SER A 308 -0.54 19.72 13.77
N ALA A 309 -1.43 18.75 14.00
CA ALA A 309 -1.69 18.19 15.33
C ALA A 309 -0.45 17.53 15.97
N ASN A 310 0.46 17.04 15.12
CA ASN A 310 1.76 16.50 15.52
C ASN A 310 2.89 17.56 15.59
N GLY A 311 2.56 18.82 15.38
CA GLY A 311 3.52 19.93 15.44
C GLY A 311 4.41 20.04 14.21
N VAL A 312 4.05 19.39 13.11
CA VAL A 312 4.74 19.50 11.82
C VAL A 312 4.22 20.70 11.06
N ASP A 313 5.10 21.62 10.74
CA ASP A 313 4.86 22.83 9.96
C ASP A 313 5.31 22.59 8.52
N LEU A 314 4.35 22.49 7.59
CA LEU A 314 4.63 22.20 6.18
C LEU A 314 5.37 23.32 5.44
N ASP A 315 5.41 24.53 5.97
CA ASP A 315 6.23 25.61 5.41
C ASP A 315 7.71 25.44 5.77
N LYS A 316 8.00 24.76 6.89
CA LYS A 316 9.37 24.46 7.33
C LYS A 316 9.83 23.06 6.93
N THR A 317 8.91 22.12 6.86
CA THR A 317 9.16 20.73 6.49
C THR A 317 8.20 20.35 5.34
N PRO A 318 8.47 20.85 4.12
CA PRO A 318 7.54 20.73 3.02
C PRO A 318 7.36 19.27 2.58
N ALA A 319 6.14 18.96 2.13
CA ALA A 319 5.82 17.65 1.59
C ALA A 319 6.34 17.49 0.15
N THR A 320 6.49 16.25 -0.26
CA THR A 320 6.73 15.90 -1.67
C THR A 320 5.39 15.74 -2.37
N LEU A 321 5.17 16.53 -3.42
CA LEU A 321 4.14 16.23 -4.41
C LEU A 321 4.75 15.29 -5.45
N GLY A 322 4.24 14.07 -5.50
CA GLY A 322 4.59 13.08 -6.49
C GLY A 322 4.22 13.52 -7.91
N ALA A 323 4.89 12.96 -8.90
CA ALA A 323 4.51 13.15 -10.28
C ALA A 323 3.14 12.52 -10.56
N MET A 324 2.29 13.21 -11.35
CA MET A 324 1.06 12.61 -11.89
C MET A 324 1.47 11.63 -12.99
N LEU A 325 1.52 10.36 -12.64
CA LEU A 325 1.93 9.29 -13.55
C LEU A 325 0.75 8.84 -14.41
N THR A 326 1.04 8.61 -15.69
CA THR A 326 0.14 7.88 -16.61
C THR A 326 0.73 6.49 -16.86
N PHE A 327 -0.06 5.46 -16.63
CA PHE A 327 0.36 4.07 -16.70
C PHE A 327 -0.46 3.31 -17.74
N ASP A 328 0.21 2.53 -18.57
CA ASP A 328 -0.44 1.61 -19.48
C ASP A 328 -0.55 0.22 -18.84
N PRO A 329 -1.77 -0.22 -18.45
CA PRO A 329 -1.98 -1.51 -17.84
C PRO A 329 -1.61 -2.71 -18.72
N ALA A 330 -1.62 -2.55 -20.04
CA ALA A 330 -1.36 -3.65 -20.98
C ALA A 330 0.14 -3.96 -21.09
N THR A 331 0.97 -2.92 -21.10
CA THR A 331 2.43 -3.05 -21.19
C THR A 331 3.14 -2.97 -19.84
N GLU A 332 2.42 -2.57 -18.79
CA GLU A 332 2.95 -2.27 -17.45
C GLU A 332 4.11 -1.26 -17.49
N ARG A 333 3.93 -0.23 -18.33
CA ARG A 333 4.90 0.87 -18.51
C ARG A 333 4.23 2.22 -18.29
N PHE A 334 5.04 3.16 -17.87
CA PHE A 334 4.62 4.55 -17.79
C PHE A 334 4.71 5.19 -19.17
N VAL A 335 3.72 6.03 -19.47
CA VAL A 335 3.64 6.84 -20.69
C VAL A 335 3.48 8.31 -20.34
N GLY A 336 3.65 9.20 -21.31
CA GLY A 336 3.51 10.65 -21.12
C GLY A 336 4.73 11.32 -20.48
N GLU A 337 4.50 12.46 -19.84
CA GLU A 337 5.53 13.43 -19.41
C GLU A 337 6.63 12.81 -18.53
N PHE A 338 6.25 12.03 -17.52
CA PHE A 338 7.19 11.47 -16.53
C PHE A 338 7.69 10.07 -16.89
N SER A 339 7.34 9.56 -18.08
CA SER A 339 7.60 8.17 -18.47
C SER A 339 9.07 7.78 -18.39
N GLN A 340 9.99 8.64 -18.82
CA GLN A 340 11.42 8.35 -18.81
C GLN A 340 11.95 8.12 -17.38
N ALA A 341 11.62 9.00 -16.45
CA ALA A 341 12.05 8.87 -15.06
C ALA A 341 11.37 7.69 -14.36
N ALA A 342 10.05 7.55 -14.54
CA ALA A 342 9.27 6.51 -13.89
C ALA A 342 9.62 5.09 -14.39
N ASN A 343 9.88 4.92 -15.70
CA ASN A 343 10.25 3.62 -16.26
C ASN A 343 11.62 3.12 -15.79
N ARG A 344 12.52 3.98 -15.33
CA ARG A 344 13.78 3.56 -14.68
C ARG A 344 13.54 2.85 -13.36
N LEU A 345 12.40 3.14 -12.69
CA LEU A 345 12.03 2.57 -11.40
C LEU A 345 11.11 1.33 -11.52
N VAL A 346 10.73 0.93 -12.73
CA VAL A 346 9.96 -0.29 -12.99
C VAL A 346 10.79 -1.53 -12.66
N SER A 347 12.11 -1.43 -12.76
CA SER A 347 13.09 -2.45 -12.40
C SER A 347 14.20 -1.81 -11.58
N ARG A 348 15.20 -2.60 -11.24
CA ARG A 348 16.44 -2.15 -10.59
C ARG A 348 17.65 -2.89 -11.18
N GLU A 349 18.84 -2.41 -10.88
CA GLU A 349 20.05 -3.20 -11.11
C GLU A 349 20.07 -4.38 -10.12
N PHE A 350 20.30 -5.57 -10.67
CA PHE A 350 20.38 -6.80 -9.88
C PHE A 350 21.83 -7.16 -9.65
N ARG A 351 22.16 -7.51 -8.44
CA ARG A 351 23.49 -7.94 -8.05
C ARG A 351 23.71 -9.44 -8.37
N PRO A 352 24.74 -9.84 -9.13
CA PRO A 352 25.09 -11.24 -9.29
C PRO A 352 25.41 -11.93 -7.95
N PRO A 353 25.02 -13.22 -7.76
CA PRO A 353 24.34 -14.08 -8.72
C PRO A 353 22.79 -13.94 -8.71
N PHE A 354 22.23 -13.01 -7.95
CA PHE A 354 20.78 -12.84 -7.72
C PHE A 354 20.10 -12.04 -8.84
N VAL A 355 20.41 -12.32 -10.08
CA VAL A 355 19.85 -11.59 -11.22
C VAL A 355 18.50 -12.18 -11.61
N VAL A 356 17.48 -11.32 -11.71
CA VAL A 356 16.18 -11.70 -12.30
C VAL A 356 16.32 -11.63 -13.82
N PRO A 357 16.11 -12.75 -14.54
CA PRO A 357 16.33 -12.79 -15.98
C PRO A 357 15.25 -12.03 -16.75
N ASP A 358 15.63 -11.43 -17.88
CA ASP A 358 14.70 -10.80 -18.81
C ASP A 358 13.76 -11.81 -19.47
N GLN A 359 14.26 -13.00 -19.72
CA GLN A 359 13.48 -14.13 -20.25
C GLN A 359 13.44 -15.25 -19.22
N VAL A 360 12.25 -15.64 -18.86
CA VAL A 360 11.99 -16.75 -17.93
C VAL A 360 11.88 -18.07 -18.70
#